data_4e348fe1034c2be666e16032acb21d02
#
_entry.id   4e348fe1034c2be666e16032acb21d02
#
_cell.length_a   1.000
_cell.length_b   1.000
_cell.length_c   1.000
_cell.angle_alpha   90.00
_cell.angle_beta   90.00
_cell.angle_gamma   90.00
#
_symmetry.space_group_name_H-M   'P 1'
#
loop_
_entity.id
_entity.type
_entity.pdbx_description
1 polymer ?
#
loop_
_entity_poly.entity_id
_entity_poly.type
_entity_poly.pdbx_seq_one_letter_code
_entity_poly.pdbx_strand_id
1 'polypeptide(L)'
;MGLGTYQPPWLRTIDLGDEVHALRDWWERPHRLRRAVQAYRDLLAVTPACIAYAFTLFITWWTLRGASDIVGRRLIFSASTNLRNMQKDPIQVLVASAFWTDGGFPWGDILILITLMALAERWLGSLRWILVVAIGHVGATLITVLGIAHKIDKQLIPTRVAFASDVGPSYGISAMLAVLTFRLRGRARWGWAVCMLVWYAYGVYDGRTFTDYGHFFALLIGFTVGAIAVAISHRLVALQQRKAARNLGPAQPDSAGAIPNSAGDGVVASPIPLDEPDRGLDDARHDRAEHGHH
;
A
#
# COMPACT_ATOMS: atom_id res chain seq x y z
N MET A 1 -7.41 -28.97 4.36
CA MET A 1 -6.70 -27.67 4.33
C MET A 1 -7.19 -26.90 3.13
N GLY A 2 -8.10 -25.93 3.32
CA GLY A 2 -8.58 -25.07 2.25
C GLY A 2 -7.43 -24.21 1.75
N LEU A 3 -7.11 -24.31 0.48
CA LEU A 3 -6.19 -23.41 -0.20
C LEU A 3 -6.78 -22.00 -0.10
N GLY A 4 -6.31 -21.22 0.87
CA GLY A 4 -6.67 -19.82 0.99
C GLY A 4 -6.37 -19.14 -0.34
N THR A 5 -7.40 -18.66 -1.05
CA THR A 5 -7.26 -17.97 -2.31
C THR A 5 -6.37 -16.75 -2.10
N TYR A 6 -5.17 -16.77 -2.70
CA TYR A 6 -4.25 -15.63 -2.67
C TYR A 6 -4.95 -14.40 -3.24
N GLN A 7 -5.17 -13.40 -2.39
CA GLN A 7 -5.75 -12.13 -2.81
C GLN A 7 -4.62 -11.13 -3.08
N PRO A 8 -4.48 -10.66 -4.33
CA PRO A 8 -3.47 -9.66 -4.68
C PRO A 8 -3.56 -8.43 -3.79
N PRO A 9 -2.44 -7.81 -3.38
CA PRO A 9 -2.46 -6.63 -2.51
C PRO A 9 -3.33 -5.49 -3.03
N TRP A 10 -3.37 -5.27 -4.34
CA TRP A 10 -4.17 -4.23 -4.99
C TRP A 10 -5.68 -4.36 -4.78
N LEU A 11 -6.18 -5.56 -4.45
CA LEU A 11 -7.60 -5.82 -4.18
C LEU A 11 -7.92 -5.77 -2.68
N ARG A 12 -6.93 -5.61 -1.82
CA ARG A 12 -7.13 -5.46 -0.38
C ARG A 12 -7.48 -4.01 -0.07
N THR A 13 -8.73 -3.74 0.22
CA THR A 13 -9.21 -2.40 0.58
C THR A 13 -9.55 -2.31 2.07
N ILE A 14 -9.49 -1.10 2.63
CA ILE A 14 -9.92 -0.79 3.99
C ILE A 14 -11.15 0.11 3.96
N ASP A 15 -12.04 -0.07 4.92
CA ASP A 15 -13.11 0.86 5.21
C ASP A 15 -12.65 1.79 6.35
N LEU A 16 -12.68 3.10 6.11
CA LEU A 16 -12.22 4.04 7.14
C LEU A 16 -13.13 4.05 8.38
N GLY A 17 -14.42 3.72 8.23
CA GLY A 17 -15.32 3.61 9.37
C GLY A 17 -14.88 2.49 10.31
N ASP A 18 -14.61 1.31 9.77
CA ASP A 18 -14.14 0.15 10.53
C ASP A 18 -12.78 0.44 11.19
N GLU A 19 -11.85 1.11 10.48
CA GLU A 19 -10.55 1.49 11.03
C GLU A 19 -10.67 2.51 12.17
N VAL A 20 -11.58 3.49 12.07
CA VAL A 20 -11.83 4.46 13.14
C VAL A 20 -12.41 3.77 14.38
N HIS A 21 -13.36 2.84 14.22
CA HIS A 21 -13.89 2.06 15.34
C HIS A 21 -12.79 1.20 15.98
N ALA A 22 -12.00 0.49 15.17
CA ALA A 22 -10.89 -0.31 15.66
C ALA A 22 -9.83 0.55 16.39
N LEU A 23 -9.56 1.77 15.90
CA LEU A 23 -8.65 2.71 16.55
C LEU A 23 -9.21 3.21 17.88
N ARG A 24 -10.51 3.48 17.96
CA ARG A 24 -11.18 3.89 19.18
C ARG A 24 -11.10 2.79 20.24
N ASP A 25 -11.49 1.55 19.89
CA ASP A 25 -11.40 0.40 20.79
C ASP A 25 -9.96 0.13 21.24
N TRP A 26 -9.01 0.31 20.32
CA TRP A 26 -7.59 0.19 20.63
C TRP A 26 -7.13 1.26 21.61
N TRP A 27 -7.66 2.50 21.51
CA TRP A 27 -7.31 3.63 22.38
C TRP A 27 -7.83 3.44 23.80
N GLU A 28 -8.95 2.81 23.98
CA GLU A 28 -9.57 2.53 25.28
C GLU A 28 -8.84 1.43 26.07
N ARG A 29 -8.00 0.61 25.43
CA ARG A 29 -7.26 -0.47 26.10
C ARG A 29 -6.08 0.06 26.94
N PRO A 30 -5.70 -0.62 28.05
CA PRO A 30 -4.56 -0.20 28.87
C PRO A 30 -3.22 -0.27 28.11
N HIS A 31 -2.22 0.45 28.60
CA HIS A 31 -0.85 0.50 28.04
C HIS A 31 -0.77 0.97 26.57
N ARG A 32 -1.64 1.90 26.16
CA ARG A 32 -1.76 2.42 24.80
C ARG A 32 -0.43 2.92 24.21
N LEU A 33 0.40 3.63 24.98
CA LEU A 33 1.68 4.13 24.49
C LEU A 33 2.65 3.00 24.14
N ARG A 34 2.82 2.02 25.02
CA ARG A 34 3.69 0.85 24.77
C ARG A 34 3.25 0.10 23.51
N ARG A 35 1.93 -0.10 23.34
CA ARG A 35 1.37 -0.76 22.17
C ARG A 35 1.54 0.07 20.90
N ALA A 36 1.41 1.39 20.97
CA ALA A 36 1.65 2.28 19.85
C ALA A 36 3.11 2.20 19.38
N VAL A 37 4.05 2.28 20.31
CA VAL A 37 5.48 2.14 20.03
C VAL A 37 5.77 0.77 19.42
N GLN A 38 5.19 -0.28 19.96
CA GLN A 38 5.39 -1.64 19.43
C GLN A 38 4.81 -1.79 18.01
N ALA A 39 3.56 -1.37 17.79
CA ALA A 39 2.92 -1.40 16.47
C ALA A 39 3.70 -0.59 15.43
N TYR A 40 4.27 0.55 15.84
CA TYR A 40 5.11 1.36 14.96
C TYR A 40 6.45 0.70 14.65
N ARG A 41 7.10 0.09 15.64
CA ARG A 41 8.32 -0.71 15.41
C ARG A 41 8.05 -1.90 14.48
N ASP A 42 6.92 -2.59 14.66
CA ASP A 42 6.53 -3.70 13.80
C ASP A 42 6.22 -3.21 12.36
N LEU A 43 5.65 -2.00 12.21
CA LEU A 43 5.49 -1.37 10.90
C LEU A 43 6.84 -1.14 10.24
N LEU A 44 7.78 -0.49 10.92
CA LEU A 44 9.10 -0.19 10.37
C LEU A 44 9.90 -1.46 10.05
N ALA A 45 9.77 -2.52 10.84
CA ALA A 45 10.45 -3.79 10.60
C ALA A 45 10.05 -4.46 9.27
N VAL A 46 8.85 -4.15 8.75
CA VAL A 46 8.34 -4.72 7.49
C VAL A 46 8.34 -3.73 6.32
N THR A 47 8.97 -2.57 6.48
CA THR A 47 9.04 -1.51 5.47
C THR A 47 10.47 -1.05 5.21
N PRO A 48 11.36 -1.96 4.75
CA PRO A 48 12.79 -1.67 4.57
C PRO A 48 13.08 -0.63 3.48
N ALA A 49 12.25 -0.53 2.43
CA ALA A 49 12.48 0.42 1.36
C ALA A 49 12.25 1.87 1.83
N CYS A 50 11.20 2.14 2.60
CA CYS A 50 10.97 3.45 3.19
C CYS A 50 12.08 3.85 4.16
N ILE A 51 12.56 2.91 4.99
CA ILE A 51 13.65 3.18 5.94
C ILE A 51 14.95 3.47 5.17
N ALA A 52 15.29 2.65 4.18
CA ALA A 52 16.48 2.84 3.37
C ALA A 52 16.43 4.20 2.64
N TYR A 53 15.24 4.56 2.11
CA TYR A 53 15.05 5.84 1.44
C TYR A 53 15.22 7.03 2.39
N ALA A 54 14.54 7.00 3.54
CA ALA A 54 14.66 8.04 4.57
C ALA A 54 16.11 8.18 5.08
N PHE A 55 16.81 7.04 5.27
CA PHE A 55 18.20 7.03 5.64
C PHE A 55 19.11 7.63 4.55
N THR A 56 18.84 7.35 3.28
CA THR A 56 19.59 7.94 2.15
C THR A 56 19.39 9.46 2.10
N LEU A 57 18.16 9.97 2.29
CA LEU A 57 17.90 11.41 2.39
C LEU A 57 18.64 12.06 3.58
N PHE A 58 18.71 11.37 4.71
CA PHE A 58 19.49 11.83 5.85
C PHE A 58 20.98 11.93 5.50
N ILE A 59 21.58 10.91 4.86
CA ILE A 59 22.98 10.90 4.48
C ILE A 59 23.30 11.99 3.45
N THR A 60 22.46 12.17 2.43
CA THR A 60 22.67 13.22 1.41
C THR A 60 22.58 14.62 2.03
N TRP A 61 21.58 14.85 2.89
CA TRP A 61 21.50 16.09 3.66
C TRP A 61 22.74 16.32 4.53
N TRP A 62 23.20 15.28 5.26
CA TRP A 62 24.39 15.35 6.12
C TRP A 62 25.64 15.70 5.31
N THR A 63 25.78 15.14 4.12
CA THR A 63 26.86 15.44 3.18
C THR A 63 26.83 16.92 2.77
N LEU A 64 25.65 17.45 2.45
CA LEU A 64 25.50 18.88 2.11
C LEU A 64 25.86 19.79 3.28
N ARG A 65 25.47 19.44 4.50
CA ARG A 65 25.76 20.22 5.70
C ARG A 65 27.27 20.30 5.99
N GLY A 66 28.04 19.28 5.64
CA GLY A 66 29.51 19.27 5.75
C GLY A 66 30.24 19.98 4.60
N ALA A 67 29.55 20.32 3.52
CA ALA A 67 30.10 20.99 2.36
C ALA A 67 30.04 22.53 2.49
N SER A 68 30.95 23.24 1.81
CA SER A 68 30.80 24.68 1.66
C SER A 68 29.56 25.00 0.78
N ASP A 69 29.00 26.20 0.92
CA ASP A 69 27.82 26.63 0.14
C ASP A 69 28.05 26.54 -1.38
N ILE A 70 29.27 26.78 -1.85
CA ILE A 70 29.60 26.68 -3.27
C ILE A 70 29.56 25.22 -3.72
N VAL A 71 30.12 24.32 -2.93
CA VAL A 71 30.13 22.87 -3.22
C VAL A 71 28.72 22.31 -3.12
N GLY A 72 27.97 22.66 -2.08
CA GLY A 72 26.60 22.23 -1.90
C GLY A 72 25.71 22.61 -3.09
N ARG A 73 25.74 23.90 -3.51
CA ARG A 73 24.98 24.34 -4.69
C ARG A 73 25.40 23.61 -5.98
N ARG A 74 26.68 23.30 -6.16
CA ARG A 74 27.12 22.53 -7.34
C ARG A 74 26.63 21.10 -7.30
N LEU A 75 26.63 20.44 -6.14
CA LEU A 75 26.10 19.10 -5.97
C LEU A 75 24.61 19.04 -6.28
N ILE A 76 23.81 19.91 -5.68
CA ILE A 76 22.37 20.00 -5.97
C ILE A 76 22.11 20.28 -7.45
N PHE A 77 22.82 21.25 -8.03
CA PHE A 77 22.66 21.56 -9.45
C PHE A 77 23.00 20.38 -10.35
N SER A 78 24.06 19.61 -10.04
CA SER A 78 24.46 18.44 -10.82
C SER A 78 23.49 17.26 -10.69
N ALA A 79 22.80 17.15 -9.55
CA ALA A 79 21.78 16.14 -9.30
C ALA A 79 20.39 16.52 -9.82
N SER A 80 20.19 17.80 -10.19
CA SER A 80 18.89 18.35 -10.55
C SER A 80 18.40 17.89 -11.93
N THR A 81 17.11 17.61 -12.06
CA THR A 81 16.41 17.21 -13.29
C THR A 81 16.16 18.37 -14.25
N ASN A 82 17.09 19.33 -14.34
CA ASN A 82 16.99 20.38 -15.34
C ASN A 82 17.28 19.87 -16.77
N LEU A 83 16.79 20.60 -17.76
CA LEU A 83 16.90 20.20 -19.18
C LEU A 83 18.36 19.96 -19.61
N ARG A 84 19.30 20.80 -19.17
CA ARG A 84 20.72 20.65 -19.52
C ARG A 84 21.34 19.36 -19.01
N ASN A 85 21.08 19.01 -17.74
CA ASN A 85 21.61 17.80 -17.14
C ASN A 85 20.98 16.55 -17.77
N MET A 86 19.67 16.61 -18.05
CA MET A 86 18.95 15.54 -18.72
C MET A 86 19.44 15.27 -20.15
N GLN A 87 19.94 16.28 -20.85
CA GLN A 87 20.56 16.11 -22.16
C GLN A 87 21.96 15.49 -22.08
N LYS A 88 22.70 15.71 -20.96
CA LYS A 88 24.06 15.24 -20.76
C LYS A 88 24.13 13.82 -20.23
N ASP A 89 23.40 13.54 -19.14
CA ASP A 89 23.39 12.24 -18.47
C ASP A 89 22.03 11.99 -17.81
N PRO A 90 21.03 11.57 -18.58
CA PRO A 90 19.66 11.40 -18.07
C PRO A 90 19.54 10.34 -16.98
N ILE A 91 20.28 9.24 -17.05
CA ILE A 91 20.16 8.14 -16.09
C ILE A 91 20.69 8.56 -14.73
N GLN A 92 21.91 9.13 -14.70
CA GLN A 92 22.49 9.63 -13.45
C GLN A 92 21.59 10.65 -12.79
N VAL A 93 21.08 11.60 -13.58
CA VAL A 93 20.23 12.69 -13.09
C VAL A 93 18.89 12.18 -12.56
N LEU A 94 18.23 11.26 -13.26
CA LEU A 94 16.97 10.65 -12.80
C LEU A 94 17.14 9.90 -11.48
N VAL A 95 18.26 9.21 -11.31
CA VAL A 95 18.54 8.50 -10.04
C VAL A 95 18.95 9.48 -8.95
N ALA A 96 19.90 10.37 -9.23
CA ALA A 96 20.42 11.29 -8.23
C ALA A 96 19.34 12.23 -7.69
N SER A 97 18.53 12.82 -8.57
CA SER A 97 17.50 13.80 -8.18
C SER A 97 16.49 13.24 -7.17
N ALA A 98 16.22 11.94 -7.21
CA ALA A 98 15.30 11.30 -6.26
C ALA A 98 15.83 11.29 -4.82
N PHE A 99 17.17 11.34 -4.64
CA PHE A 99 17.79 11.16 -3.33
C PHE A 99 18.47 12.42 -2.76
N TRP A 100 18.50 13.51 -3.50
CA TRP A 100 18.97 14.78 -2.99
C TRP A 100 17.79 15.70 -2.66
N THR A 101 17.95 16.52 -1.63
CA THR A 101 16.98 17.55 -1.26
C THR A 101 17.70 18.90 -1.15
N ASP A 102 17.07 19.96 -1.64
CA ASP A 102 17.59 21.33 -1.52
C ASP A 102 17.05 21.99 -0.23
N GLY A 103 17.90 22.77 0.41
CA GLY A 103 17.55 23.53 1.61
C GLY A 103 17.93 22.86 2.92
N GLY A 104 17.08 23.01 3.95
CA GLY A 104 17.31 22.52 5.30
C GLY A 104 17.13 21.00 5.45
N PHE A 105 17.06 20.54 6.71
CA PHE A 105 16.75 19.13 6.98
C PHE A 105 15.38 18.75 6.41
N PRO A 106 15.26 17.66 5.64
CA PRO A 106 14.03 17.27 4.95
C PRO A 106 13.01 16.61 5.88
N TRP A 107 12.56 17.34 6.90
CA TRP A 107 11.61 16.84 7.92
C TRP A 107 10.33 16.30 7.31
N GLY A 108 9.75 17.03 6.35
CA GLY A 108 8.50 16.64 5.70
C GLY A 108 8.63 15.33 4.94
N ASP A 109 9.69 15.21 4.14
CA ASP A 109 9.94 14.01 3.35
C ASP A 109 10.22 12.79 4.23
N ILE A 110 11.07 12.94 5.27
CA ILE A 110 11.35 11.85 6.19
C ILE A 110 10.09 11.45 6.96
N LEU A 111 9.32 12.41 7.48
CA LEU A 111 8.10 12.12 8.22
C LEU A 111 7.08 11.35 7.35
N ILE A 112 6.85 11.81 6.12
CA ILE A 112 5.89 11.13 5.23
C ILE A 112 6.40 9.74 4.83
N LEU A 113 7.72 9.55 4.64
CA LEU A 113 8.32 8.24 4.34
C LEU A 113 8.12 7.24 5.47
N ILE A 114 8.41 7.62 6.71
CA ILE A 114 8.31 6.71 7.87
C ILE A 114 6.87 6.56 8.42
N THR A 115 5.90 7.26 7.85
CA THR A 115 4.49 7.18 8.23
C THR A 115 3.63 6.65 7.07
N LEU A 116 3.10 7.55 6.26
CA LEU A 116 2.13 7.22 5.22
C LEU A 116 2.72 6.32 4.11
N MET A 117 3.97 6.59 3.72
CA MET A 117 4.66 5.77 2.72
C MET A 117 5.03 4.39 3.27
N ALA A 118 5.37 4.27 4.57
CA ALA A 118 5.57 2.99 5.23
C ALA A 118 4.27 2.16 5.28
N LEU A 119 3.12 2.79 5.54
CA LEU A 119 1.82 2.11 5.44
C LEU A 119 1.54 1.62 4.01
N ALA A 120 1.89 2.41 3.00
CA ALA A 120 1.76 2.01 1.60
C ALA A 120 2.69 0.84 1.25
N GLU A 121 3.93 0.85 1.71
CA GLU A 121 4.88 -0.26 1.52
C GLU A 121 4.39 -1.55 2.20
N ARG A 122 3.91 -1.47 3.44
CA ARG A 122 3.30 -2.61 4.14
C ARG A 122 2.12 -3.21 3.36
N TRP A 123 1.32 -2.37 2.70
CA TRP A 123 0.18 -2.83 1.89
C TRP A 123 0.62 -3.51 0.59
N LEU A 124 1.51 -2.87 -0.17
CA LEU A 124 1.91 -3.30 -1.52
C LEU A 124 3.05 -4.32 -1.52
N GLY A 125 3.91 -4.26 -0.50
CA GLY A 125 5.25 -4.86 -0.47
C GLY A 125 6.29 -3.97 -1.15
N SER A 126 7.55 -4.10 -0.71
CA SER A 126 8.66 -3.20 -1.09
C SER A 126 8.86 -3.09 -2.61
N LEU A 127 8.83 -4.20 -3.34
CA LEU A 127 9.06 -4.17 -4.78
C LEU A 127 8.02 -3.33 -5.54
N ARG A 128 6.72 -3.51 -5.24
CA ARG A 128 5.65 -2.76 -5.90
C ARG A 128 5.69 -1.29 -5.48
N TRP A 129 6.00 -1.03 -4.23
CA TRP A 129 6.20 0.31 -3.71
C TRP A 129 7.32 1.03 -4.47
N ILE A 130 8.51 0.41 -4.59
CA ILE A 130 9.65 0.95 -5.34
C ILE A 130 9.26 1.23 -6.80
N LEU A 131 8.57 0.30 -7.44
CA LEU A 131 8.13 0.46 -8.84
C LEU A 131 7.18 1.67 -9.01
N VAL A 132 6.20 1.85 -8.11
CA VAL A 132 5.29 3.00 -8.16
C VAL A 132 6.05 4.31 -7.97
N VAL A 133 6.92 4.39 -6.97
CA VAL A 133 7.74 5.57 -6.68
C VAL A 133 8.64 5.90 -7.88
N ALA A 134 9.32 4.90 -8.44
CA ALA A 134 10.20 5.07 -9.59
C ALA A 134 9.44 5.50 -10.85
N ILE A 135 8.30 4.85 -11.18
CA ILE A 135 7.46 5.23 -12.32
C ILE A 135 6.92 6.64 -12.16
N GLY A 136 6.48 7.00 -10.96
CA GLY A 136 6.00 8.35 -10.66
C GLY A 136 7.09 9.40 -10.83
N HIS A 137 8.26 9.16 -10.23
CA HIS A 137 9.40 10.08 -10.31
C HIS A 137 9.92 10.25 -11.74
N VAL A 138 10.26 9.14 -12.41
CA VAL A 138 10.79 9.16 -13.78
C VAL A 138 9.76 9.72 -14.76
N GLY A 139 8.52 9.23 -14.71
CA GLY A 139 7.47 9.65 -15.63
C GLY A 139 7.14 11.13 -15.50
N ALA A 140 6.98 11.65 -14.28
CA ALA A 140 6.71 13.06 -14.05
C ALA A 140 7.88 13.94 -14.49
N THR A 141 9.12 13.54 -14.17
CA THR A 141 10.33 14.25 -14.61
C THR A 141 10.39 14.32 -16.13
N LEU A 142 10.20 13.20 -16.84
CA LEU A 142 10.27 13.20 -18.30
C LEU A 142 9.18 14.09 -18.92
N ILE A 143 7.93 13.99 -18.46
CA ILE A 143 6.85 14.86 -18.97
C ILE A 143 7.15 16.32 -18.72
N THR A 144 7.63 16.67 -17.52
CA THR A 144 7.95 18.06 -17.15
C THR A 144 9.09 18.62 -17.99
N VAL A 145 10.20 17.86 -18.11
CA VAL A 145 11.39 18.29 -18.88
C VAL A 145 11.07 18.41 -20.37
N LEU A 146 10.33 17.47 -20.95
CA LEU A 146 9.88 17.55 -22.34
C LEU A 146 8.94 18.76 -22.57
N GLY A 147 8.06 19.02 -21.61
CA GLY A 147 7.19 20.20 -21.64
C GLY A 147 7.97 21.52 -21.60
N ILE A 148 9.01 21.61 -20.76
CA ILE A 148 9.92 22.75 -20.69
C ILE A 148 10.66 22.91 -22.03
N ALA A 149 11.25 21.84 -22.57
CA ALA A 149 11.97 21.87 -23.84
C ALA A 149 11.07 22.38 -24.98
N HIS A 150 9.85 21.86 -25.08
CA HIS A 150 8.88 22.29 -26.08
C HIS A 150 8.49 23.77 -25.94
N LYS A 151 8.26 24.25 -24.70
CA LYS A 151 7.91 25.66 -24.45
C LYS A 151 9.06 26.61 -24.74
N ILE A 152 10.31 26.19 -24.50
CA ILE A 152 11.51 26.97 -24.86
C ILE A 152 11.66 27.05 -26.39
N ASP A 153 11.50 25.92 -27.09
CA ASP A 153 11.54 25.84 -28.54
C ASP A 153 10.52 26.78 -29.20
N LYS A 154 9.31 26.86 -28.64
CA LYS A 154 8.25 27.78 -29.05
C LYS A 154 8.41 29.20 -28.51
N GLN A 155 9.50 29.52 -27.85
CA GLN A 155 9.78 30.83 -27.25
C GLN A 155 8.69 31.34 -26.26
N LEU A 156 7.93 30.39 -25.65
CA LEU A 156 6.86 30.69 -24.70
C LEU A 156 7.39 30.98 -23.30
N ILE A 157 8.57 30.48 -22.97
CA ILE A 157 9.25 30.70 -21.68
C ILE A 157 10.73 31.03 -21.90
N PRO A 158 11.35 31.76 -20.96
CA PRO A 158 12.77 32.10 -21.07
C PRO A 158 13.68 30.88 -20.98
N THR A 159 14.79 30.87 -21.73
CA THR A 159 15.78 29.78 -21.74
C THR A 159 16.43 29.54 -20.37
N ARG A 160 16.44 30.50 -19.46
CA ARG A 160 16.93 30.34 -18.07
C ARG A 160 16.20 29.24 -17.30
N VAL A 161 14.96 28.92 -17.67
CA VAL A 161 14.17 27.83 -17.05
C VAL A 161 14.80 26.46 -17.31
N ALA A 162 15.59 26.31 -18.39
CA ALA A 162 16.35 25.09 -18.66
C ALA A 162 17.38 24.73 -17.58
N PHE A 163 17.70 25.65 -16.68
CA PHE A 163 18.67 25.50 -15.59
C PHE A 163 18.00 25.49 -14.21
N ALA A 164 16.69 25.49 -14.13
CA ALA A 164 15.98 25.49 -12.86
C ALA A 164 16.24 24.18 -12.09
N SER A 165 16.54 24.32 -10.80
CA SER A 165 16.85 23.16 -9.94
C SER A 165 15.57 22.45 -9.55
N ASP A 166 15.59 21.12 -9.64
CA ASP A 166 14.50 20.26 -9.19
C ASP A 166 15.06 18.92 -8.71
N VAL A 167 14.94 18.68 -7.41
CA VAL A 167 15.43 17.50 -6.71
C VAL A 167 14.46 17.14 -5.59
N GLY A 168 14.41 15.88 -5.22
CA GLY A 168 13.64 15.39 -4.09
C GLY A 168 12.78 14.16 -4.40
N PRO A 169 12.29 13.51 -3.35
CA PRO A 169 11.44 12.32 -3.46
C PRO A 169 9.99 12.65 -3.85
N SER A 170 9.64 13.93 -3.91
CA SER A 170 8.27 14.45 -3.90
C SER A 170 7.40 13.95 -5.07
N TYR A 171 7.94 13.75 -6.26
CA TYR A 171 7.19 13.17 -7.38
C TYR A 171 6.82 11.70 -7.12
N GLY A 172 7.74 10.90 -6.58
CA GLY A 172 7.46 9.53 -6.18
C GLY A 172 6.42 9.46 -5.07
N ILE A 173 6.51 10.37 -4.09
CA ILE A 173 5.52 10.52 -3.01
C ILE A 173 4.15 10.87 -3.59
N SER A 174 4.06 11.86 -4.48
CA SER A 174 2.81 12.29 -5.12
C SER A 174 2.12 11.16 -5.88
N ALA A 175 2.88 10.36 -6.63
CA ALA A 175 2.35 9.18 -7.32
C ALA A 175 1.81 8.13 -6.32
N MET A 176 2.52 7.88 -5.22
CA MET A 176 2.07 6.93 -4.20
C MET A 176 0.82 7.43 -3.46
N LEU A 177 0.70 8.73 -3.17
CA LEU A 177 -0.51 9.33 -2.59
C LEU A 177 -1.73 9.10 -3.48
N ALA A 178 -1.57 9.19 -4.81
CA ALA A 178 -2.63 8.83 -5.76
C ALA A 178 -2.98 7.34 -5.71
N VAL A 179 -1.98 6.46 -5.63
CA VAL A 179 -2.16 5.01 -5.52
C VAL A 179 -2.92 4.62 -4.25
N LEU A 180 -2.73 5.33 -3.13
CA LEU A 180 -3.46 5.08 -1.88
C LEU A 180 -4.99 5.22 -2.03
N THR A 181 -5.48 5.94 -3.03
CA THR A 181 -6.91 5.97 -3.39
C THR A 181 -7.49 4.57 -3.57
N PHE A 182 -6.72 3.65 -4.15
CA PHE A 182 -7.17 2.29 -4.42
C PHE A 182 -7.14 1.38 -3.17
N ARG A 183 -6.49 1.82 -2.10
CA ARG A 183 -6.54 1.17 -0.80
C ARG A 183 -7.85 1.43 -0.07
N LEU A 184 -8.45 2.59 -0.29
CA LEU A 184 -9.67 3.04 0.38
C LEU A 184 -10.92 2.46 -0.28
N ARG A 185 -11.99 2.25 0.51
CA ARG A 185 -13.29 1.77 0.06
C ARG A 185 -14.37 2.86 0.18
N GLY A 186 -15.42 2.75 -0.62
CA GLY A 186 -16.62 3.59 -0.51
C GLY A 186 -16.35 5.08 -0.74
N ARG A 187 -17.00 5.92 0.07
CA ARG A 187 -16.92 7.40 -0.01
C ARG A 187 -15.52 7.93 0.28
N ALA A 188 -14.78 7.26 1.15
CA ALA A 188 -13.43 7.65 1.53
C ALA A 188 -12.46 7.64 0.33
N ARG A 189 -12.61 6.70 -0.61
CA ARG A 189 -11.86 6.64 -1.86
C ARG A 189 -12.02 7.92 -2.68
N TRP A 190 -13.26 8.31 -2.88
CA TRP A 190 -13.58 9.49 -3.68
C TRP A 190 -13.20 10.79 -2.97
N GLY A 191 -13.42 10.86 -1.66
CA GLY A 191 -12.98 11.99 -0.83
C GLY A 191 -11.47 12.19 -0.93
N TRP A 192 -10.68 11.12 -0.79
CA TRP A 192 -9.22 11.17 -0.93
C TRP A 192 -8.79 11.59 -2.35
N ALA A 193 -9.37 10.97 -3.38
CA ALA A 193 -9.05 11.29 -4.77
C ALA A 193 -9.32 12.77 -5.10
N VAL A 194 -10.49 13.27 -4.71
CA VAL A 194 -10.87 14.68 -4.94
C VAL A 194 -9.96 15.61 -4.14
N CYS A 195 -9.69 15.29 -2.87
CA CYS A 195 -8.78 16.09 -2.03
C CYS A 195 -7.39 16.21 -2.68
N MET A 196 -6.83 15.10 -3.14
CA MET A 196 -5.52 15.11 -3.83
C MET A 196 -5.57 15.90 -5.13
N LEU A 197 -6.59 15.69 -5.97
CA LEU A 197 -6.73 16.45 -7.22
C LEU A 197 -6.85 17.96 -6.99
N VAL A 198 -7.67 18.36 -6.02
CA VAL A 198 -7.88 19.78 -5.69
C VAL A 198 -6.57 20.38 -5.14
N TRP A 199 -5.88 19.67 -4.22
CA TRP A 199 -4.64 20.14 -3.62
C TRP A 199 -3.55 20.39 -4.68
N TYR A 200 -3.32 19.41 -5.55
CA TYR A 200 -2.28 19.53 -6.58
C TYR A 200 -2.68 20.49 -7.71
N ALA A 201 -3.96 20.57 -8.08
CA ALA A 201 -4.46 21.55 -9.03
C ALA A 201 -4.34 22.99 -8.48
N TYR A 202 -4.59 23.17 -7.18
CA TYR A 202 -4.37 24.45 -6.51
C TYR A 202 -2.88 24.83 -6.52
N GLY A 203 -1.98 23.89 -6.25
CA GLY A 203 -0.52 24.14 -6.38
C GLY A 203 -0.14 24.64 -7.77
N VAL A 204 -0.65 24.03 -8.84
CA VAL A 204 -0.44 24.49 -10.22
C VAL A 204 -1.03 25.88 -10.46
N TYR A 205 -2.20 26.19 -9.89
CA TYR A 205 -2.86 27.49 -10.06
C TYR A 205 -2.09 28.62 -9.35
N ASP A 206 -1.65 28.40 -8.13
CA ASP A 206 -1.00 29.38 -7.25
C ASP A 206 0.50 29.50 -7.57
N GLY A 207 1.24 28.38 -7.55
CA GLY A 207 2.70 28.39 -7.72
C GLY A 207 3.16 28.59 -9.14
N ARG A 208 2.49 27.97 -10.12
CA ARG A 208 2.80 28.01 -11.56
C ARG A 208 4.25 27.65 -11.89
N THR A 209 4.95 26.98 -10.98
CA THR A 209 6.31 26.51 -11.20
C THR A 209 6.29 25.20 -12.00
N PHE A 210 7.39 24.89 -12.66
CA PHE A 210 7.50 23.60 -13.36
C PHE A 210 7.42 22.41 -12.38
N THR A 211 7.87 22.59 -11.14
CA THR A 211 7.79 21.59 -10.06
C THR A 211 6.33 21.30 -9.69
N ASP A 212 5.45 22.34 -9.63
CA ASP A 212 4.02 22.15 -9.37
C ASP A 212 3.35 21.30 -10.46
N TYR A 213 3.69 21.58 -11.73
CA TYR A 213 3.23 20.75 -12.84
C TYR A 213 3.76 19.32 -12.73
N GLY A 214 5.03 19.14 -12.33
CA GLY A 214 5.63 17.82 -12.12
C GLY A 214 4.91 17.02 -11.05
N HIS A 215 4.56 17.62 -9.92
CA HIS A 215 3.76 16.99 -8.87
C HIS A 215 2.37 16.58 -9.38
N PHE A 216 1.71 17.43 -10.14
CA PHE A 216 0.40 17.13 -10.71
C PHE A 216 0.49 15.98 -11.71
N PHE A 217 1.50 15.94 -12.58
CA PHE A 217 1.72 14.80 -13.48
C PHE A 217 2.05 13.51 -12.71
N ALA A 218 2.86 13.59 -11.66
CA ALA A 218 3.14 12.44 -10.80
C ALA A 218 1.86 11.87 -10.17
N LEU A 219 0.95 12.73 -9.71
CA LEU A 219 -0.36 12.34 -9.20
C LEU A 219 -1.17 11.60 -10.26
N LEU A 220 -1.27 12.13 -11.50
CA LEU A 220 -2.00 11.49 -12.61
C LEU A 220 -1.39 10.13 -12.99
N ILE A 221 -0.06 10.04 -13.01
CA ILE A 221 0.66 8.79 -13.24
C ILE A 221 0.29 7.78 -12.15
N GLY A 222 0.28 8.18 -10.87
CA GLY A 222 -0.09 7.32 -9.76
C GLY A 222 -1.52 6.78 -9.87
N PHE A 223 -2.50 7.62 -10.23
CA PHE A 223 -3.87 7.17 -10.50
C PHE A 223 -3.92 6.16 -11.64
N THR A 224 -3.18 6.41 -12.73
CA THR A 224 -3.13 5.52 -13.88
C THR A 224 -2.53 4.17 -13.52
N VAL A 225 -1.38 4.17 -12.84
CA VAL A 225 -0.70 2.95 -12.38
C VAL A 225 -1.59 2.15 -11.44
N GLY A 226 -2.23 2.79 -10.47
CA GLY A 226 -3.14 2.14 -9.55
C GLY A 226 -4.35 1.52 -10.25
N ALA A 227 -4.98 2.23 -11.19
CA ALA A 227 -6.12 1.74 -11.97
C ALA A 227 -5.73 0.51 -12.81
N ILE A 228 -4.60 0.58 -13.51
CA ILE A 228 -4.06 -0.53 -14.32
C ILE A 228 -3.77 -1.73 -13.43
N ALA A 229 -3.09 -1.53 -12.29
CA ALA A 229 -2.73 -2.60 -11.37
C ALA A 229 -3.96 -3.30 -10.78
N VAL A 230 -5.00 -2.57 -10.42
CA VAL A 230 -6.28 -3.12 -9.96
C VAL A 230 -6.96 -3.91 -11.08
N ALA A 231 -7.04 -3.36 -12.29
CA ALA A 231 -7.65 -4.04 -13.45
C ALA A 231 -6.94 -5.35 -13.80
N ILE A 232 -5.59 -5.35 -13.81
CA ILE A 232 -4.78 -6.56 -14.01
C ILE A 232 -5.05 -7.58 -12.89
N SER A 233 -5.08 -7.14 -11.64
CA SER A 233 -5.32 -8.02 -10.49
C SER A 233 -6.68 -8.72 -10.58
N HIS A 234 -7.74 -7.99 -10.95
CA HIS A 234 -9.07 -8.59 -11.18
C HIS A 234 -9.05 -9.64 -12.30
N ARG A 235 -8.38 -9.33 -13.42
CA ARG A 235 -8.24 -10.29 -14.53
C ARG A 235 -7.50 -11.57 -14.12
N LEU A 236 -6.41 -11.44 -13.39
CA LEU A 236 -5.63 -12.58 -12.91
C LEU A 236 -6.44 -13.48 -11.96
N VAL A 237 -7.17 -12.89 -11.00
CA VAL A 237 -8.05 -13.65 -10.11
C VAL A 237 -9.15 -14.37 -10.88
N ALA A 238 -9.80 -13.72 -11.85
CA ALA A 238 -10.83 -14.33 -12.69
C ALA A 238 -10.28 -15.51 -13.51
N LEU A 239 -9.06 -15.38 -14.07
CA LEU A 239 -8.40 -16.47 -14.80
C LEU A 239 -8.07 -17.66 -13.88
N GLN A 240 -7.59 -17.40 -12.66
CA GLN A 240 -7.32 -18.46 -11.69
C GLN A 240 -8.60 -19.20 -11.28
N GLN A 241 -9.70 -18.48 -11.06
CA GLN A 241 -11.01 -19.09 -10.75
C GLN A 241 -11.53 -19.95 -11.89
N ARG A 242 -11.43 -19.46 -13.14
CA ARG A 242 -11.82 -20.25 -14.34
C ARG A 242 -10.98 -21.52 -14.49
N LYS A 243 -9.67 -21.43 -14.22
CA LYS A 243 -8.77 -22.61 -14.27
C LYS A 243 -9.12 -23.61 -13.17
N ALA A 244 -9.40 -23.16 -11.96
CA ALA A 244 -9.82 -24.02 -10.85
C ALA A 244 -11.15 -24.71 -11.16
N ALA A 245 -12.14 -24.00 -11.70
CA ALA A 245 -13.42 -24.58 -12.10
C ALA A 245 -13.30 -25.65 -13.19
N ARG A 246 -12.40 -25.43 -14.16
CA ARG A 246 -12.12 -26.45 -15.20
C ARG A 246 -11.47 -27.72 -14.64
N ASN A 247 -10.59 -27.57 -13.64
CA ASN A 247 -9.91 -28.73 -13.04
C ASN A 247 -10.81 -29.55 -12.11
N LEU A 248 -11.91 -28.97 -11.60
CA LEU A 248 -12.88 -29.69 -10.76
C LEU A 248 -13.85 -30.58 -11.58
N GLY A 249 -13.86 -30.49 -12.91
CA GLY A 249 -14.78 -31.26 -13.77
C GLY A 249 -16.25 -30.85 -13.61
N PRO A 250 -17.16 -31.30 -14.47
CA PRO A 250 -18.58 -31.20 -14.19
C PRO A 250 -18.90 -32.05 -12.94
N ALA A 251 -19.62 -31.47 -11.98
CA ALA A 251 -20.12 -32.22 -10.83
C ALA A 251 -20.81 -33.47 -11.37
N GLN A 252 -20.32 -34.65 -10.96
CA GLN A 252 -20.96 -35.90 -11.31
C GLN A 252 -22.37 -35.79 -10.73
N PRO A 253 -23.44 -35.90 -11.53
CA PRO A 253 -24.80 -35.91 -10.96
C PRO A 253 -24.86 -37.04 -9.96
N ASP A 254 -25.19 -36.71 -8.73
CA ASP A 254 -25.40 -37.68 -7.67
C ASP A 254 -26.27 -38.82 -8.21
N SER A 255 -25.74 -40.01 -8.21
CA SER A 255 -26.49 -41.24 -8.45
C SER A 255 -27.44 -41.52 -7.29
N ALA A 256 -28.28 -40.54 -6.98
CA ALA A 256 -29.41 -40.68 -6.07
C ALA A 256 -30.57 -41.28 -6.86
N GLY A 257 -30.66 -42.60 -6.88
CA GLY A 257 -31.81 -43.23 -7.52
C GLY A 257 -31.63 -44.68 -7.94
N ALA A 258 -30.80 -45.47 -7.28
CA ALA A 258 -30.95 -46.91 -7.33
C ALA A 258 -31.76 -47.35 -6.11
N ILE A 259 -33.11 -47.36 -6.23
CA ILE A 259 -33.99 -48.07 -5.34
C ILE A 259 -33.74 -49.57 -5.61
N PRO A 260 -33.27 -50.37 -4.64
CA PRO A 260 -33.25 -51.82 -4.82
C PRO A 260 -34.68 -52.31 -4.72
N ASN A 261 -35.29 -52.73 -5.82
CA ASN A 261 -36.47 -53.58 -5.82
C ASN A 261 -36.08 -54.94 -5.22
N SER A 262 -36.36 -55.14 -3.95
CA SER A 262 -36.44 -56.48 -3.36
C SER A 262 -37.90 -56.85 -3.20
N ALA A 263 -38.40 -57.63 -4.14
CA ALA A 263 -39.61 -58.38 -3.93
C ALA A 263 -39.37 -59.55 -3.01
N GLY A 264 -40.21 -59.69 -1.99
CA GLY A 264 -40.72 -60.92 -1.42
C GLY A 264 -39.79 -61.79 -0.58
N ASP A 265 -40.01 -61.78 0.68
CA ASP A 265 -40.57 -63.05 1.31
C ASP A 265 -40.84 -62.77 2.82
N GLY A 266 -42.05 -63.15 3.21
CA GLY A 266 -42.54 -62.91 4.54
C GLY A 266 -41.91 -63.82 5.60
N VAL A 267 -41.69 -63.28 6.78
CA VAL A 267 -41.68 -64.04 8.04
C VAL A 267 -42.32 -63.21 9.16
N VAL A 268 -43.21 -63.90 9.84
CA VAL A 268 -44.16 -63.55 10.87
C VAL A 268 -43.52 -62.82 12.07
N ALA A 269 -44.26 -61.91 12.63
CA ALA A 269 -44.00 -61.15 13.83
C ALA A 269 -44.16 -61.99 15.12
N SER A 270 -43.40 -61.62 16.14
CA SER A 270 -43.82 -61.81 17.55
C SER A 270 -43.33 -60.63 18.41
N PRO A 271 -44.12 -60.21 19.39
CA PRO A 271 -44.00 -58.91 20.02
C PRO A 271 -43.05 -58.87 21.21
N ILE A 272 -42.51 -57.73 21.40
CA ILE A 272 -41.56 -57.32 22.47
C ILE A 272 -42.38 -56.83 23.69
N PRO A 273 -41.99 -57.13 24.92
CA PRO A 273 -42.56 -56.49 26.13
C PRO A 273 -41.79 -55.20 26.43
N LEU A 274 -42.55 -54.23 26.82
CA LEU A 274 -42.15 -53.00 27.47
C LEU A 274 -41.67 -53.30 28.88
N ASP A 275 -40.56 -52.71 29.30
CA ASP A 275 -40.28 -52.51 30.70
C ASP A 275 -39.76 -51.10 30.96
N GLU A 276 -40.36 -50.50 31.94
CA GLU A 276 -40.23 -49.15 32.44
C GLU A 276 -39.18 -49.04 33.54
N PRO A 277 -38.94 -47.86 34.13
CA PRO A 277 -37.62 -47.36 34.52
C PRO A 277 -37.34 -47.62 36.03
N ASP A 278 -36.08 -47.56 36.38
CA ASP A 278 -35.72 -47.46 37.78
C ASP A 278 -34.94 -46.22 38.13
N ARG A 279 -35.42 -45.60 39.20
CA ARG A 279 -34.93 -44.44 39.93
C ARG A 279 -33.90 -44.89 40.98
N GLY A 280 -33.02 -44.05 41.32
CA GLY A 280 -32.25 -44.09 42.55
C GLY A 280 -31.00 -43.19 42.41
N LEU A 281 -31.02 -42.05 42.95
CA LEU A 281 -30.81 -41.56 44.31
C LEU A 281 -29.37 -41.74 44.85
N ASP A 282 -28.90 -40.56 45.22
CA ASP A 282 -28.10 -40.25 46.41
C ASP A 282 -26.57 -40.42 46.37
N ASP A 283 -25.94 -39.33 46.53
CA ASP A 283 -25.40 -38.71 47.75
C ASP A 283 -23.91 -38.96 48.06
N ALA A 284 -23.37 -37.94 48.62
CA ALA A 284 -22.19 -37.83 49.48
C ALA A 284 -20.94 -37.20 48.81
N ARG A 285 -20.73 -35.89 49.06
CA ARG A 285 -20.05 -35.27 50.23
C ARG A 285 -18.69 -35.85 50.56
N HIS A 286 -17.74 -34.98 50.54
CA HIS A 286 -16.69 -34.65 51.53
C HIS A 286 -15.39 -34.29 50.80
N ASP A 287 -14.87 -33.11 50.92
CA ASP A 287 -14.27 -32.40 52.07
C ASP A 287 -12.74 -32.56 52.12
N ARG A 288 -12.15 -31.41 52.41
CA ARG A 288 -10.77 -31.13 52.89
C ARG A 288 -9.73 -30.82 51.82
N ALA A 289 -9.33 -29.56 51.83
CA ALA A 289 -8.58 -28.77 52.82
C ALA A 289 -7.06 -28.95 52.69
N GLU A 290 -6.46 -27.75 52.47
CA GLU A 290 -5.24 -27.22 53.12
C GLU A 290 -3.87 -27.85 52.79
N HIS A 291 -3.03 -26.96 52.42
CA HIS A 291 -1.70 -26.56 52.91
C HIS A 291 -0.90 -26.08 51.69
N GLY A 292 -0.31 -24.91 51.56
CA GLY A 292 0.43 -24.12 52.55
C GLY A 292 1.91 -24.09 52.17
N HIS A 293 2.44 -22.87 51.97
CA HIS A 293 3.86 -22.50 52.05
C HIS A 293 4.83 -22.94 50.93
N HIS A 294 5.34 -22.04 50.18
CA HIS A 294 6.50 -21.12 50.35
C HIS A 294 6.54 -20.09 49.20
#